data_cad8b955f2a1ace0d1c324ae90c6113f
#
_entry.id   cad8b955f2a1ace0d1c324ae90c6113f
#
_cell.length_a   1.000
_cell.length_b   1.000
_cell.length_c   1.000
_cell.angle_alpha   90.00
_cell.angle_beta   90.00
_cell.angle_gamma   90.00
#
_symmetry.space_group_name_H-M   'P 1'
#
loop_
_entity.id
_entity.type
_entity.pdbx_description
1 polymer ?
#
loop_
_entity_poly.entity_id
_entity_poly.type
_entity_poly.pdbx_seq_one_letter_code
_entity_poly.pdbx_strand_id
1 'polypeptide(L)'
;MGCLQGKVAIVTGASTGMGQAIAIAMAAEGATLGLVARSAGPLEEAGSAARTEGGEVLTFPGDVADNELAKRVVRTMIERFGRIDFLVNNAGTNTPHRNLADMSVADWNQVFSTNITGAFLFTRHVLPHMRMAGKGQIINISSGAGLAPSAPAGVAYSASKHALHSLNDSINLEERRHGIRACVIAPGETDTPNLDLRPRPPAKEELAKMLRSEDIANAVIYVASQPDHVSVDMIVITPTAPRNYQADYERYVAEGHTRVSLD
;
A
#
# COMPACT_ATOMS: atom_id res chain seq x y z
N MET A 1 6.08 -23.81 12.26
CA MET A 1 6.66 -23.16 11.07
C MET A 1 5.62 -22.17 10.55
N GLY A 2 6.02 -20.94 10.28
CA GLY A 2 5.13 -19.93 9.71
C GLY A 2 4.69 -20.29 8.29
N CYS A 3 3.53 -19.79 7.86
CA CYS A 3 2.96 -20.12 6.55
C CYS A 3 3.76 -19.52 5.36
N LEU A 4 4.68 -18.59 5.63
CA LEU A 4 5.55 -17.96 4.62
C LEU A 4 7.03 -18.40 4.74
N GLN A 5 7.31 -19.50 5.44
CA GLN A 5 8.68 -20.01 5.61
C GLN A 5 9.38 -20.22 4.27
N GLY A 6 10.56 -19.62 4.09
CA GLY A 6 11.36 -19.69 2.87
C GLY A 6 10.80 -18.91 1.67
N LYS A 7 9.81 -18.07 1.87
CA LYS A 7 9.28 -17.14 0.87
C LYS A 7 10.04 -15.81 0.91
N VAL A 8 10.09 -15.14 -0.22
CA VAL A 8 10.73 -13.83 -0.39
C VAL A 8 9.72 -12.79 -0.80
N ALA A 9 9.67 -11.68 -0.08
CA ALA A 9 8.73 -10.60 -0.35
C ALA A 9 9.42 -9.23 -0.44
N ILE A 10 8.85 -8.34 -1.24
CA ILE A 10 9.17 -6.92 -1.25
C ILE A 10 7.96 -6.16 -0.71
N VAL A 11 8.16 -5.26 0.26
CA VAL A 11 7.12 -4.41 0.83
C VAL A 11 7.51 -2.95 0.62
N THR A 12 6.69 -2.19 -0.09
CA THR A 12 6.89 -0.76 -0.31
C THR A 12 6.14 0.08 0.73
N GLY A 13 6.66 1.27 1.07
CA GLY A 13 6.09 2.11 2.12
C GLY A 13 6.20 1.46 3.52
N ALA A 14 7.28 0.71 3.77
CA ALA A 14 7.41 -0.17 4.92
C ALA A 14 7.90 0.53 6.20
N SER A 15 8.14 1.84 6.20
CA SER A 15 8.75 2.54 7.35
C SER A 15 7.79 2.80 8.51
N THR A 16 6.47 2.85 8.27
CA THR A 16 5.46 3.20 9.28
C THR A 16 4.09 2.59 8.95
N GLY A 17 3.18 2.61 9.91
CA GLY A 17 1.76 2.27 9.71
C GLY A 17 1.55 0.87 9.13
N MET A 18 0.66 0.75 8.15
CA MET A 18 0.31 -0.53 7.54
C MET A 18 1.52 -1.27 6.97
N GLY A 19 2.44 -0.56 6.29
CA GLY A 19 3.61 -1.19 5.68
C GLY A 19 4.57 -1.80 6.71
N GLN A 20 4.78 -1.13 7.82
CA GLN A 20 5.57 -1.65 8.95
C GLN A 20 4.88 -2.88 9.58
N ALA A 21 3.58 -2.81 9.86
CA ALA A 21 2.83 -3.92 10.42
C ALA A 21 2.82 -5.14 9.48
N ILE A 22 2.69 -4.92 8.16
CA ILE A 22 2.79 -5.98 7.15
C ILE A 22 4.17 -6.62 7.16
N ALA A 23 5.24 -5.81 7.21
CA ALA A 23 6.61 -6.32 7.25
C ALA A 23 6.85 -7.21 8.49
N ILE A 24 6.44 -6.75 9.67
CA ILE A 24 6.55 -7.49 10.94
C ILE A 24 5.76 -8.81 10.84
N ALA A 25 4.50 -8.76 10.40
CA ALA A 25 3.66 -9.95 10.29
C ALA A 25 4.22 -10.98 9.28
N MET A 26 4.71 -10.53 8.11
CA MET A 26 5.32 -11.44 7.13
C MET A 26 6.62 -12.06 7.65
N ALA A 27 7.43 -11.31 8.40
CA ALA A 27 8.64 -11.84 9.05
C ALA A 27 8.29 -12.90 10.12
N ALA A 28 7.28 -12.65 10.95
CA ALA A 28 6.80 -13.61 11.95
C ALA A 28 6.32 -14.93 11.32
N GLU A 29 5.80 -14.87 10.08
CA GLU A 29 5.44 -16.05 9.30
C GLU A 29 6.63 -16.69 8.54
N GLY A 30 7.86 -16.18 8.75
CA GLY A 30 9.10 -16.76 8.22
C GLY A 30 9.51 -16.27 6.83
N ALA A 31 8.96 -15.14 6.36
CA ALA A 31 9.36 -14.56 5.08
C ALA A 31 10.69 -13.79 5.19
N THR A 32 11.48 -13.84 4.13
CA THR A 32 12.62 -12.96 3.86
C THR A 32 12.12 -11.67 3.18
N LEU A 33 12.56 -10.49 3.62
CA LEU A 33 11.97 -9.23 3.22
C LEU A 33 12.95 -8.25 2.58
N GLY A 34 12.50 -7.58 1.52
CA GLY A 34 13.06 -6.33 1.02
C GLY A 34 12.10 -5.18 1.34
N LEU A 35 12.51 -4.28 2.22
CA LEU A 35 11.69 -3.16 2.67
C LEU A 35 12.10 -1.86 1.97
N VAL A 36 11.14 -1.14 1.42
CA VAL A 36 11.39 0.10 0.66
C VAL A 36 10.61 1.26 1.26
N ALA A 37 11.28 2.37 1.56
CA ALA A 37 10.64 3.64 1.94
C ALA A 37 11.64 4.81 1.82
N ARG A 38 11.15 6.05 1.80
CA ARG A 38 11.99 7.26 1.64
C ARG A 38 12.87 7.54 2.86
N SER A 39 12.33 7.37 4.06
CA SER A 39 12.98 7.77 5.32
C SER A 39 13.85 6.62 5.84
N ALA A 40 15.18 6.76 5.73
CA ALA A 40 16.13 5.71 6.09
C ALA A 40 16.06 5.28 7.57
N GLY A 41 15.98 6.23 8.51
CA GLY A 41 15.90 5.93 9.96
C GLY A 41 14.68 5.09 10.33
N PRO A 42 13.44 5.58 10.09
CA PRO A 42 12.22 4.81 10.34
C PRO A 42 12.15 3.49 9.56
N LEU A 43 12.75 3.43 8.37
CA LEU A 43 12.82 2.17 7.60
C LEU A 43 13.72 1.14 8.29
N GLU A 44 14.85 1.56 8.83
CA GLU A 44 15.75 0.66 9.55
C GLU A 44 15.16 0.22 10.90
N GLU A 45 14.42 1.08 11.58
CA GLU A 45 13.66 0.72 12.79
C GLU A 45 12.62 -0.37 12.47
N ALA A 46 11.85 -0.21 11.38
CA ALA A 46 10.90 -1.21 10.92
C ALA A 46 11.62 -2.52 10.51
N GLY A 47 12.75 -2.42 9.83
CA GLY A 47 13.59 -3.57 9.48
C GLY A 47 14.11 -4.30 10.71
N SER A 48 14.55 -3.57 11.75
CA SER A 48 15.00 -4.15 13.01
C SER A 48 13.87 -4.87 13.73
N ALA A 49 12.68 -4.26 13.80
CA ALA A 49 11.50 -4.91 14.39
C ALA A 49 11.14 -6.21 13.64
N ALA A 50 11.16 -6.20 12.31
CA ALA A 50 10.88 -7.39 11.52
C ALA A 50 11.96 -8.49 11.72
N ARG A 51 13.23 -8.14 11.87
CA ARG A 51 14.32 -9.11 12.16
C ARG A 51 14.14 -9.80 13.51
N THR A 52 13.57 -9.12 14.53
CA THR A 52 13.31 -9.75 15.84
C THR A 52 12.27 -10.86 15.76
N GLU A 53 11.40 -10.85 14.73
CA GLU A 53 10.46 -11.93 14.46
C GLU A 53 11.08 -13.13 13.72
N GLY A 54 12.37 -13.06 13.35
CA GLY A 54 13.13 -14.18 12.77
C GLY A 54 13.33 -14.12 11.26
N GLY A 55 12.86 -13.07 10.58
CA GLY A 55 13.05 -12.88 9.14
C GLY A 55 14.42 -12.31 8.77
N GLU A 56 15.00 -12.70 7.62
CA GLU A 56 16.10 -11.95 7.00
C GLU A 56 15.53 -10.73 6.30
N VAL A 57 16.05 -9.52 6.62
CA VAL A 57 15.48 -8.26 6.13
C VAL A 57 16.57 -7.36 5.56
N LEU A 58 16.35 -6.90 4.31
CA LEU A 58 17.13 -5.85 3.66
C LEU A 58 16.29 -4.57 3.61
N THR A 59 16.92 -3.42 3.86
CA THR A 59 16.29 -2.10 3.76
C THR A 59 16.83 -1.33 2.57
N PHE A 60 15.94 -0.68 1.81
CA PHE A 60 16.25 0.08 0.61
C PHE A 60 15.65 1.49 0.71
N PRO A 61 16.37 2.45 1.26
CA PRO A 61 15.88 3.83 1.31
C PRO A 61 15.83 4.45 -0.10
N GLY A 62 14.70 5.10 -0.41
CA GLY A 62 14.47 5.81 -1.67
C GLY A 62 13.01 5.97 -2.06
N ASP A 63 12.76 6.71 -3.14
CA ASP A 63 11.42 6.95 -3.66
C ASP A 63 10.97 5.77 -4.53
N VAL A 64 9.76 5.24 -4.25
CA VAL A 64 9.18 4.14 -5.03
C VAL A 64 8.92 4.50 -6.50
N ALA A 65 8.80 5.78 -6.82
CA ALA A 65 8.66 6.28 -8.18
C ALA A 65 9.99 6.38 -8.95
N ASP A 66 11.12 6.09 -8.31
CA ASP A 66 12.41 5.99 -8.98
C ASP A 66 12.57 4.59 -9.63
N ASN A 67 12.59 4.58 -10.96
CA ASN A 67 12.75 3.35 -11.75
C ASN A 67 14.07 2.62 -11.45
N GLU A 68 15.17 3.34 -11.23
CA GLU A 68 16.47 2.73 -10.94
C GLU A 68 16.50 2.14 -9.53
N LEU A 69 15.79 2.74 -8.58
CA LEU A 69 15.59 2.13 -7.26
C LEU A 69 14.82 0.81 -7.40
N ALA A 70 13.67 0.82 -8.08
CA ALA A 70 12.84 -0.39 -8.24
C ALA A 70 13.63 -1.52 -8.90
N LYS A 71 14.37 -1.22 -9.96
CA LYS A 71 15.27 -2.14 -10.64
C LYS A 71 16.38 -2.69 -9.73
N ARG A 72 17.03 -1.81 -8.96
CA ARG A 72 18.09 -2.20 -8.01
C ARG A 72 17.56 -3.11 -6.90
N VAL A 73 16.40 -2.77 -6.31
CA VAL A 73 15.78 -3.59 -5.26
C VAL A 73 15.49 -4.99 -5.78
N VAL A 74 14.77 -5.11 -6.89
CA VAL A 74 14.41 -6.40 -7.47
C VAL A 74 15.65 -7.22 -7.81
N ARG A 75 16.65 -6.60 -8.47
CA ARG A 75 17.92 -7.26 -8.80
C ARG A 75 18.61 -7.79 -7.55
N THR A 76 18.77 -6.97 -6.50
CA THR A 76 19.44 -7.37 -5.26
C THR A 76 18.69 -8.53 -4.58
N MET A 77 17.36 -8.50 -4.54
CA MET A 77 16.57 -9.59 -3.95
C MET A 77 16.75 -10.90 -4.74
N ILE A 78 16.79 -10.84 -6.07
CA ILE A 78 17.02 -12.02 -6.92
C ILE A 78 18.46 -12.54 -6.79
N GLU A 79 19.47 -11.65 -6.82
CA GLU A 79 20.87 -12.04 -6.66
C GLU A 79 21.13 -12.74 -5.32
N ARG A 80 20.47 -12.27 -4.24
CA ARG A 80 20.70 -12.78 -2.89
C ARG A 80 19.86 -14.00 -2.53
N PHE A 81 18.60 -14.04 -2.98
CA PHE A 81 17.63 -15.05 -2.54
C PHE A 81 17.10 -15.95 -3.66
N GLY A 82 17.44 -15.66 -4.92
CA GLY A 82 17.08 -16.47 -6.10
C GLY A 82 15.62 -16.38 -6.52
N ARG A 83 14.76 -15.67 -5.75
CA ARG A 83 13.31 -15.63 -6.01
C ARG A 83 12.65 -14.39 -5.41
N ILE A 84 11.45 -14.08 -5.90
CA ILE A 84 10.49 -13.15 -5.29
C ILE A 84 9.12 -13.81 -5.41
N ASP A 85 8.51 -14.15 -4.26
CA ASP A 85 7.17 -14.77 -4.20
C ASP A 85 6.07 -13.72 -4.08
N PHE A 86 6.34 -12.64 -3.35
CA PHE A 86 5.36 -11.60 -3.05
C PHE A 86 5.91 -10.20 -3.35
N LEU A 87 5.04 -9.37 -3.92
CA LEU A 87 5.22 -7.93 -3.95
C LEU A 87 4.02 -7.28 -3.24
N VAL A 88 4.28 -6.52 -2.18
CA VAL A 88 3.26 -5.73 -1.51
C VAL A 88 3.45 -4.26 -1.88
N ASN A 89 2.61 -3.75 -2.79
CA ASN A 89 2.53 -2.34 -3.15
C ASN A 89 1.69 -1.61 -2.10
N ASN A 90 2.34 -1.18 -1.03
CA ASN A 90 1.69 -0.46 0.07
C ASN A 90 2.02 1.03 0.08
N ALA A 91 3.12 1.46 -0.56
CA ALA A 91 3.49 2.88 -0.59
C ALA A 91 2.32 3.74 -1.07
N GLY A 92 2.02 4.77 -0.30
CA GLY A 92 0.94 5.70 -0.61
C GLY A 92 1.09 7.00 0.15
N THR A 93 0.65 8.08 -0.46
CA THR A 93 0.66 9.42 0.12
C THR A 93 -0.61 10.17 -0.27
N ASN A 94 -0.86 11.27 0.44
CA ASN A 94 -1.86 12.25 0.10
C ASN A 94 -1.29 13.65 0.39
N THR A 95 -2.00 14.69 0.01
CA THR A 95 -1.63 16.09 0.24
C THR A 95 -2.68 16.78 1.11
N PRO A 96 -2.34 17.90 1.78
CA PRO A 96 -3.30 18.68 2.55
C PRO A 96 -4.40 19.29 1.68
N HIS A 97 -4.04 19.82 0.50
CA HIS A 97 -5.01 20.41 -0.46
C HIS A 97 -5.63 19.29 -1.29
N ARG A 98 -6.91 18.97 -1.05
CA ARG A 98 -7.58 17.76 -1.56
C ARG A 98 -8.75 18.00 -2.48
N ASN A 99 -9.34 19.21 -2.44
CA ASN A 99 -10.47 19.56 -3.28
C ASN A 99 -10.01 19.85 -4.72
N LEU A 100 -10.89 19.59 -5.68
CA LEU A 100 -10.57 19.77 -7.09
C LEU A 100 -10.17 21.21 -7.43
N ALA A 101 -10.81 22.20 -6.81
CA ALA A 101 -10.52 23.60 -7.03
C ALA A 101 -9.16 24.05 -6.46
N ASP A 102 -8.70 23.43 -5.35
CA ASP A 102 -7.50 23.82 -4.63
C ASP A 102 -6.28 22.93 -4.96
N MET A 103 -6.50 21.86 -5.72
CA MET A 103 -5.46 20.87 -6.06
C MET A 103 -4.46 21.46 -7.06
N SER A 104 -3.22 21.61 -6.64
CA SER A 104 -2.15 21.97 -7.56
C SER A 104 -1.75 20.79 -8.47
N VAL A 105 -1.24 21.10 -9.67
CA VAL A 105 -0.68 20.07 -10.57
C VAL A 105 0.49 19.33 -9.91
N ALA A 106 1.27 20.03 -9.09
CA ALA A 106 2.39 19.41 -8.35
C ALA A 106 1.89 18.38 -7.31
N ASP A 107 0.86 18.72 -6.53
CA ASP A 107 0.23 17.81 -5.56
C ASP A 107 -0.40 16.59 -6.26
N TRP A 108 -1.12 16.83 -7.36
CA TRP A 108 -1.66 15.76 -8.21
C TRP A 108 -0.57 14.80 -8.64
N ASN A 109 0.51 15.32 -9.24
CA ASN A 109 1.63 14.52 -9.74
C ASN A 109 2.34 13.76 -8.61
N GLN A 110 2.51 14.37 -7.43
CA GLN A 110 3.11 13.71 -6.27
C GLN A 110 2.28 12.51 -5.82
N VAL A 111 0.95 12.66 -5.73
CA VAL A 111 0.06 11.57 -5.33
C VAL A 111 0.09 10.43 -6.36
N PHE A 112 -0.01 10.74 -7.65
CA PHE A 112 0.03 9.73 -8.70
C PHE A 112 1.39 9.05 -8.80
N SER A 113 2.48 9.79 -8.67
CA SER A 113 3.84 9.25 -8.67
C SER A 113 4.02 8.19 -7.59
N THR A 114 3.63 8.50 -6.35
CA THR A 114 3.78 7.55 -5.25
C THR A 114 2.78 6.40 -5.33
N ASN A 115 1.49 6.71 -5.52
CA ASN A 115 0.41 5.74 -5.31
C ASN A 115 0.22 4.77 -6.49
N ILE A 116 0.61 5.18 -7.70
CA ILE A 116 0.39 4.37 -8.91
C ILE A 116 1.67 4.13 -9.71
N THR A 117 2.49 5.16 -9.98
CA THR A 117 3.72 4.95 -10.76
C THR A 117 4.67 4.02 -10.01
N GLY A 118 4.84 4.20 -8.69
CA GLY A 118 5.65 3.29 -7.87
C GLY A 118 5.17 1.83 -7.93
N ALA A 119 3.86 1.60 -7.77
CA ALA A 119 3.28 0.26 -7.87
C ALA A 119 3.49 -0.37 -9.26
N PHE A 120 3.32 0.42 -10.32
CA PHE A 120 3.61 -0.03 -11.68
C PHE A 120 5.08 -0.41 -11.89
N LEU A 121 6.03 0.41 -11.42
CA LEU A 121 7.45 0.16 -11.59
C LEU A 121 7.89 -1.13 -10.88
N PHE A 122 7.54 -1.29 -9.61
CA PHE A 122 7.86 -2.52 -8.88
C PHE A 122 7.21 -3.75 -9.52
N THR A 123 5.93 -3.67 -9.89
CA THR A 123 5.22 -4.74 -10.61
C THR A 123 5.97 -5.11 -11.89
N ARG A 124 6.28 -4.11 -12.74
CA ARG A 124 7.00 -4.32 -14.00
C ARG A 124 8.33 -5.06 -13.82
N HIS A 125 9.09 -4.72 -12.76
CA HIS A 125 10.41 -5.33 -12.53
C HIS A 125 10.32 -6.72 -11.91
N VAL A 126 9.31 -7.07 -11.09
CA VAL A 126 9.18 -8.42 -10.53
C VAL A 126 8.59 -9.43 -11.52
N LEU A 127 7.72 -8.99 -12.44
CA LEU A 127 7.01 -9.86 -13.38
C LEU A 127 7.91 -10.83 -14.17
N PRO A 128 9.06 -10.43 -14.75
CA PRO A 128 9.91 -11.36 -15.49
C PRO A 128 10.39 -12.53 -14.61
N HIS A 129 10.69 -12.28 -13.35
CA HIS A 129 11.18 -13.30 -12.40
C HIS A 129 10.04 -14.21 -11.93
N MET A 130 8.86 -13.65 -11.67
CA MET A 130 7.66 -14.43 -11.32
C MET A 130 7.21 -15.30 -12.50
N ARG A 131 7.27 -14.79 -13.74
CA ARG A 131 6.97 -15.58 -14.96
C ARG A 131 7.92 -16.76 -15.11
N MET A 132 9.23 -16.57 -14.90
CA MET A 132 10.22 -17.67 -14.93
C MET A 132 9.95 -18.72 -13.84
N ALA A 133 9.48 -18.29 -12.66
CA ALA A 133 9.14 -19.18 -11.58
C ALA A 133 7.76 -19.88 -11.76
N GLY A 134 6.96 -19.43 -12.75
CA GLY A 134 5.59 -19.94 -12.98
C GLY A 134 4.63 -19.65 -11.83
N LYS A 135 4.93 -18.69 -10.98
CA LYS A 135 4.12 -18.28 -9.83
C LYS A 135 4.54 -16.94 -9.25
N GLY A 136 3.61 -16.26 -8.62
CA GLY A 136 3.83 -15.01 -7.89
C GLY A 136 2.53 -14.43 -7.37
N GLN A 137 2.63 -13.59 -6.35
CA GLN A 137 1.47 -12.89 -5.79
C GLN A 137 1.80 -11.41 -5.63
N ILE A 138 0.98 -10.55 -6.23
CA ILE A 138 1.07 -9.10 -6.08
C ILE A 138 -0.10 -8.63 -5.22
N ILE A 139 0.19 -7.92 -4.14
CA ILE A 139 -0.83 -7.42 -3.20
C ILE A 139 -0.78 -5.89 -3.23
N ASN A 140 -1.86 -5.28 -3.67
CA ASN A 140 -1.98 -3.84 -3.84
C ASN A 140 -2.83 -3.26 -2.70
N ILE A 141 -2.21 -2.47 -1.81
CA ILE A 141 -2.92 -1.81 -0.72
C ILE A 141 -3.57 -0.54 -1.26
N SER A 142 -4.87 -0.65 -1.51
CA SER A 142 -5.70 0.44 -2.01
C SER A 142 -6.37 1.21 -0.85
N SER A 143 -7.65 1.48 -0.98
CA SER A 143 -8.49 2.18 -0.01
C SER A 143 -9.97 2.02 -0.41
N GLY A 144 -10.89 2.18 0.52
CA GLY A 144 -12.29 2.41 0.21
C GLY A 144 -12.52 3.57 -0.77
N ALA A 145 -11.62 4.58 -0.78
CA ALA A 145 -11.62 5.66 -1.76
C ALA A 145 -11.28 5.21 -3.19
N GLY A 146 -10.78 3.98 -3.39
CA GLY A 146 -10.61 3.36 -4.70
C GLY A 146 -11.86 2.63 -5.20
N LEU A 147 -12.89 2.47 -4.36
CA LEU A 147 -14.19 1.89 -4.72
C LEU A 147 -15.24 2.97 -5.02
N ALA A 148 -15.20 4.04 -4.23
CA ALA A 148 -16.06 5.20 -4.41
C ALA A 148 -15.30 6.48 -3.99
N PRO A 149 -15.52 7.62 -4.66
CA PRO A 149 -14.91 8.88 -4.26
C PRO A 149 -15.27 9.22 -2.82
N SER A 150 -14.30 9.77 -2.09
CA SER A 150 -14.45 10.15 -0.69
C SER A 150 -13.95 11.59 -0.50
N ALA A 151 -14.80 12.46 -0.01
CA ALA A 151 -14.44 13.85 0.21
C ALA A 151 -13.22 14.03 1.15
N PRO A 152 -13.10 13.32 2.28
CA PRO A 152 -11.88 13.39 3.11
C PRO A 152 -10.63 12.87 2.43
N ALA A 153 -10.76 11.98 1.45
CA ALA A 153 -9.63 11.46 0.67
C ALA A 153 -9.17 12.44 -0.41
N GLY A 154 -10.11 13.16 -1.00
CA GLY A 154 -9.85 14.11 -2.07
C GLY A 154 -9.67 13.48 -3.46
N VAL A 155 -9.57 14.34 -4.47
CA VAL A 155 -9.67 13.94 -5.88
C VAL A 155 -8.47 13.12 -6.34
N ALA A 156 -7.23 13.58 -6.08
CA ALA A 156 -6.03 12.88 -6.55
C ALA A 156 -5.87 11.51 -5.90
N TYR A 157 -6.12 11.42 -4.59
CA TYR A 157 -6.03 10.15 -3.87
C TYR A 157 -7.09 9.16 -4.37
N SER A 158 -8.36 9.57 -4.46
CA SER A 158 -9.43 8.70 -4.94
C SER A 158 -9.12 8.21 -6.37
N ALA A 159 -8.74 9.11 -7.28
CA ALA A 159 -8.38 8.75 -8.65
C ALA A 159 -7.19 7.77 -8.69
N SER A 160 -6.12 8.02 -7.91
CA SER A 160 -4.96 7.14 -7.86
C SER A 160 -5.29 5.75 -7.32
N LYS A 161 -6.18 5.66 -6.33
CA LYS A 161 -6.61 4.37 -5.76
C LYS A 161 -7.56 3.61 -6.70
N HIS A 162 -8.41 4.29 -7.48
CA HIS A 162 -9.15 3.66 -8.59
C HIS A 162 -8.20 3.13 -9.68
N ALA A 163 -7.18 3.92 -10.05
CA ALA A 163 -6.17 3.47 -11.01
C ALA A 163 -5.43 2.21 -10.52
N LEU A 164 -5.20 2.07 -9.21
CA LEU A 164 -4.56 0.88 -8.64
C LEU A 164 -5.46 -0.36 -8.74
N HIS A 165 -6.79 -0.23 -8.65
CA HIS A 165 -7.74 -1.32 -8.94
C HIS A 165 -7.64 -1.76 -10.40
N SER A 166 -7.64 -0.80 -11.34
CA SER A 166 -7.50 -1.09 -12.77
C SER A 166 -6.15 -1.76 -13.09
N LEU A 167 -5.06 -1.33 -12.45
CA LEU A 167 -3.75 -2.00 -12.58
C LEU A 167 -3.81 -3.44 -12.07
N ASN A 168 -4.46 -3.69 -10.93
CA ASN A 168 -4.66 -5.03 -10.37
C ASN A 168 -5.39 -5.95 -11.36
N ASP A 169 -6.49 -5.46 -11.93
CA ASP A 169 -7.30 -6.23 -12.88
C ASP A 169 -6.51 -6.53 -14.16
N SER A 170 -5.72 -5.57 -14.63
CA SER A 170 -4.82 -5.76 -15.77
C SER A 170 -3.76 -6.82 -15.50
N ILE A 171 -3.16 -6.83 -14.30
CA ILE A 171 -2.22 -7.88 -13.89
C ILE A 171 -2.92 -9.25 -13.91
N ASN A 172 -4.10 -9.37 -13.34
CA ASN A 172 -4.85 -10.64 -13.35
C ASN A 172 -5.22 -11.08 -14.78
N LEU A 173 -5.61 -10.16 -15.64
CA LEU A 173 -5.95 -10.44 -17.03
C LEU A 173 -4.75 -10.98 -17.84
N GLU A 174 -3.58 -10.36 -17.67
CA GLU A 174 -2.40 -10.65 -18.48
C GLU A 174 -1.56 -11.81 -17.92
N GLU A 175 -1.47 -11.93 -16.57
CA GLU A 175 -0.44 -12.72 -15.90
C GLU A 175 -0.93 -14.04 -15.27
N ARG A 176 -2.23 -14.26 -15.12
CA ARG A 176 -2.77 -15.54 -14.59
C ARG A 176 -2.31 -16.76 -15.38
N ARG A 177 -2.14 -16.62 -16.69
CA ARG A 177 -1.57 -17.70 -17.54
C ARG A 177 -0.14 -18.09 -17.17
N HIS A 178 0.56 -17.26 -16.41
CA HIS A 178 1.90 -17.50 -15.89
C HIS A 178 1.89 -17.89 -14.40
N GLY A 179 0.72 -18.19 -13.82
CA GLY A 179 0.56 -18.53 -12.40
C GLY A 179 0.72 -17.33 -11.45
N ILE A 180 0.66 -16.10 -11.98
CA ILE A 180 0.76 -14.86 -11.19
C ILE A 180 -0.63 -14.33 -10.88
N ARG A 181 -0.86 -13.95 -9.63
CA ARG A 181 -2.13 -13.45 -9.11
C ARG A 181 -1.95 -12.05 -8.52
N ALA A 182 -2.96 -11.23 -8.62
CA ALA A 182 -2.98 -9.93 -7.97
C ALA A 182 -4.24 -9.79 -7.10
N CYS A 183 -4.08 -9.18 -5.92
CA CYS A 183 -5.15 -8.89 -4.98
C CYS A 183 -5.14 -7.41 -4.60
N VAL A 184 -6.29 -6.77 -4.64
CA VAL A 184 -6.49 -5.48 -3.99
C VAL A 184 -6.97 -5.69 -2.55
N ILE A 185 -6.28 -5.11 -1.58
CA ILE A 185 -6.83 -4.91 -0.24
C ILE A 185 -7.28 -3.46 -0.15
N ALA A 186 -8.57 -3.22 0.09
CA ALA A 186 -9.19 -1.89 0.16
C ALA A 186 -9.63 -1.57 1.59
N PRO A 187 -8.75 -1.00 2.44
CA PRO A 187 -9.10 -0.61 3.79
C PRO A 187 -10.06 0.58 3.81
N GLY A 188 -10.97 0.58 4.79
CA GLY A 188 -11.63 1.77 5.28
C GLY A 188 -10.68 2.65 6.08
N GLU A 189 -11.23 3.47 6.99
CA GLU A 189 -10.39 4.28 7.86
C GLU A 189 -9.51 3.41 8.75
N THR A 190 -8.21 3.65 8.65
CA THR A 190 -7.19 2.94 9.42
C THR A 190 -6.35 3.97 10.16
N ASP A 191 -6.12 3.74 11.45
CA ASP A 191 -5.24 4.57 12.28
C ASP A 191 -3.80 4.42 11.81
N THR A 192 -3.32 5.45 11.12
CA THR A 192 -1.98 5.50 10.53
C THR A 192 -1.48 6.94 10.50
N PRO A 193 -0.15 7.17 10.45
CA PRO A 193 0.43 8.51 10.34
C PRO A 193 -0.07 9.34 9.15
N ASN A 194 -0.63 8.72 8.12
CA ASN A 194 -1.24 9.44 6.99
C ASN A 194 -2.47 10.28 7.38
N LEU A 195 -3.06 10.03 8.55
CA LEU A 195 -4.17 10.82 9.06
C LEU A 195 -3.72 12.24 9.46
N ASP A 196 -2.46 12.41 9.84
CA ASP A 196 -1.88 13.71 10.20
C ASP A 196 -1.80 14.67 9.00
N LEU A 197 -1.82 14.13 7.77
CA LEU A 197 -1.88 14.91 6.53
C LEU A 197 -3.30 15.44 6.23
N ARG A 198 -4.30 15.09 7.03
CA ARG A 198 -5.67 15.59 6.84
C ARG A 198 -5.76 17.05 7.25
N PRO A 199 -6.52 17.87 6.51
CA PRO A 199 -6.84 19.23 6.93
C PRO A 199 -7.45 19.30 8.34
N ARG A 200 -8.15 18.23 8.72
CA ARG A 200 -8.69 18.01 10.07
C ARG A 200 -8.38 16.58 10.50
N PRO A 201 -7.34 16.37 11.31
CA PRO A 201 -7.05 15.07 11.91
C PRO A 201 -8.23 14.59 12.78
N PRO A 202 -8.50 13.28 12.84
CA PRO A 202 -9.56 12.73 13.67
C PRO A 202 -9.26 12.88 15.17
N ALA A 203 -10.31 13.01 15.98
CA ALA A 203 -10.19 13.03 17.43
C ALA A 203 -9.80 11.64 17.98
N LYS A 204 -9.28 11.58 19.21
CA LYS A 204 -8.84 10.30 19.83
C LYS A 204 -9.95 9.26 19.91
N GLU A 205 -11.18 9.72 20.20
CA GLU A 205 -12.38 8.86 20.27
C GLU A 205 -12.77 8.28 18.91
N GLU A 206 -12.40 8.95 17.82
CA GLU A 206 -12.61 8.49 16.47
C GLU A 206 -11.54 7.49 16.05
N LEU A 207 -10.27 7.72 16.43
CA LEU A 207 -9.16 6.79 16.19
C LEU A 207 -9.45 5.41 16.80
N ALA A 208 -10.03 5.37 18.01
CA ALA A 208 -10.37 4.12 18.69
C ALA A 208 -11.40 3.25 17.94
N LYS A 209 -12.13 3.82 16.98
CA LYS A 209 -13.14 3.12 16.15
C LYS A 209 -12.60 2.70 14.78
N MET A 210 -11.41 3.14 14.42
CA MET A 210 -10.79 2.84 13.14
C MET A 210 -10.17 1.44 13.13
N LEU A 211 -9.88 0.95 11.94
CA LEU A 211 -9.01 -0.21 11.76
C LEU A 211 -7.61 0.12 12.28
N ARG A 212 -6.89 -0.92 12.70
CA ARG A 212 -5.48 -0.84 13.03
C ARG A 212 -4.63 -1.36 11.87
N SER A 213 -3.37 -0.99 11.85
CA SER A 213 -2.42 -1.47 10.84
C SER A 213 -2.31 -3.00 10.81
N GLU A 214 -2.46 -3.65 11.97
CA GLU A 214 -2.42 -5.11 12.15
C GLU A 214 -3.61 -5.82 11.47
N ASP A 215 -4.80 -5.17 11.40
CA ASP A 215 -5.96 -5.73 10.70
C ASP A 215 -5.65 -5.90 9.20
N ILE A 216 -4.91 -4.95 8.63
CA ILE A 216 -4.49 -4.99 7.23
C ILE A 216 -3.35 -6.00 7.04
N ALA A 217 -2.42 -6.08 7.98
CA ALA A 217 -1.36 -7.08 7.96
C ALA A 217 -1.95 -8.50 7.97
N ASN A 218 -2.95 -8.78 8.81
CA ASN A 218 -3.66 -10.06 8.85
C ASN A 218 -4.32 -10.42 7.51
N ALA A 219 -4.91 -9.43 6.82
CA ALA A 219 -5.47 -9.65 5.49
C ALA A 219 -4.38 -9.98 4.45
N VAL A 220 -3.21 -9.33 4.53
CA VAL A 220 -2.05 -9.65 3.68
C VAL A 220 -1.59 -11.09 3.93
N ILE A 221 -1.47 -11.52 5.19
CA ILE A 221 -1.11 -12.91 5.53
C ILE A 221 -2.17 -13.88 5.00
N TYR A 222 -3.46 -13.59 5.16
CA TYR A 222 -4.53 -14.41 4.59
C TYR A 222 -4.36 -14.61 3.09
N VAL A 223 -4.14 -13.53 2.33
CA VAL A 223 -3.94 -13.59 0.86
C VAL A 223 -2.66 -14.36 0.52
N ALA A 224 -1.57 -14.09 1.21
CA ALA A 224 -0.26 -14.70 0.94
C ALA A 224 -0.22 -16.21 1.28
N SER A 225 -1.06 -16.66 2.20
CA SER A 225 -1.13 -18.08 2.62
C SER A 225 -2.04 -18.94 1.73
N GLN A 226 -2.76 -18.34 0.76
CA GLN A 226 -3.64 -19.12 -0.10
C GLN A 226 -2.84 -20.04 -1.04
N PRO A 227 -3.32 -21.27 -1.31
CA PRO A 227 -2.67 -22.17 -2.26
C PRO A 227 -2.63 -21.58 -3.68
N ASP A 228 -1.65 -22.01 -4.48
CA ASP A 228 -1.36 -21.41 -5.79
C ASP A 228 -2.55 -21.44 -6.78
N HIS A 229 -3.50 -22.35 -6.63
CA HIS A 229 -4.70 -22.42 -7.48
C HIS A 229 -5.85 -21.50 -7.03
N VAL A 230 -5.72 -20.83 -5.89
CA VAL A 230 -6.74 -19.91 -5.35
C VAL A 230 -6.32 -18.46 -5.65
N SER A 231 -7.21 -17.71 -6.27
CA SER A 231 -7.05 -16.26 -6.46
C SER A 231 -8.06 -15.52 -5.59
N VAL A 232 -7.55 -14.67 -4.70
CA VAL A 232 -8.36 -13.69 -3.98
C VAL A 232 -8.15 -12.37 -4.69
N ASP A 233 -9.15 -11.90 -5.43
CA ASP A 233 -8.97 -10.72 -6.29
C ASP A 233 -9.11 -9.41 -5.53
N MET A 234 -9.98 -9.40 -4.49
CA MET A 234 -10.21 -8.21 -3.68
C MET A 234 -10.66 -8.58 -2.27
N ILE A 235 -10.18 -7.80 -1.30
CA ILE A 235 -10.70 -7.79 0.08
C ILE A 235 -11.04 -6.35 0.45
N VAL A 236 -12.26 -6.13 0.92
CA VAL A 236 -12.69 -4.85 1.48
C VAL A 236 -12.83 -5.02 2.99
N ILE A 237 -12.11 -4.18 3.74
CA ILE A 237 -12.12 -4.22 5.22
C ILE A 237 -12.55 -2.85 5.71
N THR A 238 -13.60 -2.79 6.49
CA THR A 238 -14.14 -1.54 7.04
C THR A 238 -14.34 -1.62 8.54
N PRO A 239 -14.21 -0.50 9.27
CA PRO A 239 -14.62 -0.45 10.67
C PRO A 239 -16.10 -0.84 10.82
N THR A 240 -16.45 -1.50 11.91
CA THR A 240 -17.85 -1.85 12.22
C THR A 240 -18.73 -0.62 12.50
N ALA A 241 -18.12 0.50 12.88
CA ALA A 241 -18.78 1.79 13.10
C ALA A 241 -18.13 2.86 12.20
N PRO A 242 -18.40 2.86 10.88
CA PRO A 242 -17.82 3.82 9.97
C PRO A 242 -18.30 5.24 10.26
N ARG A 243 -17.44 6.23 10.04
CA ARG A 243 -17.80 7.66 10.16
C ARG A 243 -18.80 8.06 9.09
N ASN A 244 -19.66 9.03 9.43
CA ASN A 244 -20.51 9.68 8.45
C ASN A 244 -19.73 10.80 7.73
N TYR A 245 -19.03 10.43 6.67
CA TYR A 245 -18.22 11.36 5.87
C TYR A 245 -19.03 12.49 5.22
N GLN A 246 -20.31 12.28 4.93
CA GLN A 246 -21.15 13.31 4.34
C GLN A 246 -21.39 14.44 5.34
N ALA A 247 -21.71 14.13 6.59
CA ALA A 247 -21.88 15.12 7.64
C ALA A 247 -20.57 15.86 7.96
N ASP A 248 -19.43 15.17 7.90
CA ASP A 248 -18.12 15.80 8.08
C ASP A 248 -17.79 16.77 6.95
N TYR A 249 -18.11 16.40 5.70
CA TYR A 249 -17.92 17.28 4.54
C TYR A 249 -18.84 18.50 4.57
N GLU A 250 -20.11 18.32 4.88
CA GLU A 250 -21.07 19.43 5.02
C GLU A 250 -20.62 20.45 6.08
N ARG A 251 -20.10 19.94 7.20
CA ARG A 251 -19.53 20.80 8.26
C ARG A 251 -18.26 21.52 7.76
N TYR A 252 -17.38 20.85 7.05
CA TYR A 252 -16.16 21.43 6.46
C TYR A 252 -16.49 22.56 5.49
N VAL A 253 -17.49 22.39 4.64
CA VAL A 253 -18.01 23.43 3.74
C VAL A 253 -18.63 24.60 4.51
N ALA A 254 -19.45 24.31 5.51
CA ALA A 254 -20.11 25.33 6.33
C ALA A 254 -19.13 26.20 7.13
N GLU A 255 -17.96 25.66 7.48
CA GLU A 255 -16.88 26.38 8.16
C GLU A 255 -16.03 27.26 7.20
N GLY A 256 -16.41 27.34 5.93
CA GLY A 256 -15.77 28.24 4.94
C GLY A 256 -14.43 27.77 4.41
N HIS A 257 -14.10 26.48 4.55
CA HIS A 257 -12.86 25.91 4.06
C HIS A 257 -12.84 25.61 2.55
N THR A 258 -13.96 25.87 1.86
CA THR A 258 -14.06 25.86 0.39
C THR A 258 -14.17 27.30 -0.10
N ARG A 259 -13.08 28.02 -0.19
CA ARG A 259 -13.06 29.28 -0.94
C ARG A 259 -12.74 28.95 -2.40
N VAL A 260 -13.73 29.00 -3.26
CA VAL A 260 -13.52 29.23 -4.67
C VAL A 260 -13.12 30.70 -4.81
N SER A 261 -11.84 31.01 -4.91
CA SER A 261 -11.39 32.31 -5.41
C SER A 261 -11.65 32.28 -6.93
N LEU A 262 -12.50 33.15 -7.38
CA LEU A 262 -12.81 33.36 -8.80
C LEU A 262 -11.87 34.41 -9.43
N ASP A 263 -10.65 34.62 -8.85
CA ASP A 263 -9.64 35.52 -9.35
C ASP A 263 -8.65 34.80 -10.25
#